data_cf5f18627f99fd4afffa5a7c7b10c743
#
_entry.id   cf5f18627f99fd4afffa5a7c7b10c743
#
_cell.length_a   1.000
_cell.length_b   1.000
_cell.length_c   1.000
_cell.angle_alpha   90.00
_cell.angle_beta   90.00
_cell.angle_gamma   90.00
#
_symmetry.space_group_name_H-M   'P 1'
#
loop_
_entity.id
_entity.type
_entity.pdbx_description
1 polymer ?
#
loop_
_entity_poly.entity_id
_entity_poly.type
_entity_poly.pdbx_seq_one_letter_code
_entity_poly.pdbx_strand_id
1 'polypeptide(L)'
;MVNKSPRELFKVPAAWSITQIMAGLTKALDGTGPALAFGPSNFTQVDPEIAIVMPTSGSTGVPKEVALTAPALLASATAAHKYLQAEPGQHWSLLLPTNHIAGVNVLVRALSLGTQIVESNFDFTSIVPTQLYRALHHDAKLLDSLKKAEAVLVGGAAISLDLLDEARSAAINVVTTYGMTEMCGGCIYNNEPLGGVEVQVRSEGRIALRGPMQAREYLGVNGPLADEENWFITNDAGYLAGEKLFVIGRTDDQIISGGEKISLETLDSHLNSEYDVEFMSCAIPSPEWGQSLCLAATNYFNIEEIKEKIRRKFGNPAVPKFFLENVELPRTSLGKPDRQKLANKFEMMYP
;
A
#
# COMPACT_ATOMS: atom_id res chain seq x y z
N MET A 1 25.27 26.61 -7.56
CA MET A 1 24.93 25.19 -7.39
C MET A 1 26.05 24.38 -8.02
N VAL A 2 26.78 23.57 -7.27
CA VAL A 2 27.81 22.68 -7.82
C VAL A 2 27.06 21.60 -8.60
N ASN A 3 27.28 21.57 -9.90
CA ASN A 3 26.68 20.57 -10.80
C ASN A 3 27.30 19.22 -10.47
N LYS A 4 26.70 18.47 -9.54
CA LYS A 4 27.14 17.10 -9.22
C LYS A 4 26.84 16.21 -10.43
N SER A 5 27.80 15.41 -10.86
CA SER A 5 27.60 14.45 -11.96
C SER A 5 26.43 13.49 -11.64
N PRO A 6 25.65 13.07 -12.67
CA PRO A 6 24.61 12.06 -12.47
C PRO A 6 25.15 10.82 -11.77
N ARG A 7 24.33 10.21 -10.93
CA ARG A 7 24.62 8.99 -10.19
C ARG A 7 24.23 7.77 -11.00
N GLU A 8 25.08 6.76 -11.03
CA GLU A 8 24.74 5.48 -11.62
C GLU A 8 23.51 4.86 -10.95
N LEU A 9 22.61 4.28 -11.74
CA LEU A 9 21.46 3.51 -11.25
C LEU A 9 21.71 2.01 -11.50
N PHE A 10 21.91 1.26 -10.43
CA PHE A 10 22.15 -0.17 -10.46
C PHE A 10 20.86 -0.94 -10.19
N LYS A 11 20.47 -1.83 -11.11
CA LYS A 11 19.31 -2.71 -10.95
C LYS A 11 19.65 -3.84 -9.98
N VAL A 12 18.92 -3.94 -8.88
CA VAL A 12 19.10 -5.01 -7.91
C VAL A 12 18.74 -6.35 -8.54
N PRO A 13 19.71 -7.29 -8.67
CA PRO A 13 19.42 -8.60 -9.23
C PRO A 13 18.48 -9.40 -8.33
N ALA A 14 17.53 -10.14 -8.90
CA ALA A 14 16.62 -11.01 -8.14
C ALA A 14 17.36 -12.10 -7.33
N ALA A 15 18.58 -12.46 -7.75
CA ALA A 15 19.40 -13.44 -7.05
C ALA A 15 20.18 -12.89 -5.85
N TRP A 16 20.12 -11.58 -5.58
CA TRP A 16 20.81 -11.03 -4.41
C TRP A 16 20.20 -11.53 -3.12
N SER A 17 21.07 -11.97 -2.20
CA SER A 17 20.68 -12.24 -0.82
C SER A 17 20.33 -10.94 -0.08
N ILE A 18 19.59 -11.06 1.01
CA ILE A 18 19.25 -9.90 1.88
C ILE A 18 20.53 -9.18 2.34
N THR A 19 21.59 -9.91 2.68
CA THR A 19 22.88 -9.34 3.06
C THR A 19 23.50 -8.49 1.93
N GLN A 20 23.41 -8.94 0.68
CA GLN A 20 23.90 -8.18 -0.48
C GLN A 20 23.04 -6.92 -0.72
N ILE A 21 21.72 -7.04 -0.57
CA ILE A 21 20.82 -5.89 -0.69
C ILE A 21 21.13 -4.86 0.41
N MET A 22 21.30 -5.28 1.67
CA MET A 22 21.64 -4.38 2.77
C MET A 22 22.99 -3.69 2.57
N ALA A 23 24.00 -4.41 2.10
CA ALA A 23 25.31 -3.82 1.77
C ALA A 23 25.22 -2.78 0.63
N GLY A 24 24.41 -3.06 -0.39
CA GLY A 24 24.11 -2.11 -1.46
C GLY A 24 23.34 -0.89 -0.95
N LEU A 25 22.31 -1.10 -0.13
CA LEU A 25 21.54 -0.02 0.50
C LEU A 25 22.41 0.89 1.37
N THR A 26 23.30 0.33 2.17
CA THR A 26 24.24 1.14 2.98
C THR A 26 25.02 2.12 2.09
N LYS A 27 25.61 1.62 0.99
CA LYS A 27 26.36 2.46 0.03
C LYS A 27 25.46 3.44 -0.72
N ALA A 28 24.20 3.06 -0.98
CA ALA A 28 23.25 3.95 -1.62
C ALA A 28 22.81 5.08 -0.69
N LEU A 29 22.60 4.80 0.59
CA LEU A 29 22.18 5.77 1.60
C LEU A 29 23.29 6.73 2.00
N ASP A 30 24.55 6.27 2.09
CA ASP A 30 25.71 7.13 2.42
C ASP A 30 26.32 7.85 1.20
N GLY A 31 25.83 7.55 -0.01
CA GLY A 31 26.27 8.17 -1.26
C GLY A 31 27.59 7.66 -1.81
N THR A 32 28.18 6.59 -1.26
CA THR A 32 29.45 6.00 -1.71
C THR A 32 29.32 5.00 -2.85
N GLY A 33 28.08 4.57 -3.16
CA GLY A 33 27.78 3.63 -4.23
C GLY A 33 26.71 4.14 -5.20
N PRO A 34 26.29 3.33 -6.17
CA PRO A 34 25.23 3.65 -7.09
C PRO A 34 23.88 3.78 -6.37
N ALA A 35 22.91 4.47 -6.98
CA ALA A 35 21.52 4.34 -6.58
C ALA A 35 21.01 2.94 -6.95
N LEU A 36 20.04 2.41 -6.21
CA LEU A 36 19.51 1.06 -6.43
C LEU A 36 18.09 1.10 -7.01
N ALA A 37 17.84 0.37 -8.10
CA ALA A 37 16.50 0.15 -8.63
C ALA A 37 15.96 -1.22 -8.19
N PHE A 38 14.83 -1.23 -7.50
CA PHE A 38 14.15 -2.44 -7.00
C PHE A 38 13.07 -2.95 -7.95
N GLY A 39 13.30 -2.84 -9.25
CA GLY A 39 12.40 -3.28 -10.30
C GLY A 39 12.98 -3.01 -11.69
N PRO A 40 12.20 -3.28 -12.74
CA PRO A 40 12.61 -2.91 -14.09
C PRO A 40 12.71 -1.39 -14.19
N SER A 41 13.78 -0.90 -14.80
CA SER A 41 14.00 0.51 -15.10
C SER A 41 14.68 0.65 -16.46
N ASN A 42 14.34 1.68 -17.21
CA ASN A 42 15.02 2.04 -18.45
C ASN A 42 16.13 3.08 -18.23
N PHE A 43 16.26 3.58 -17.00
CA PHE A 43 17.29 4.55 -16.64
C PHE A 43 18.57 3.84 -16.20
N THR A 44 19.71 4.42 -16.56
CA THR A 44 21.04 3.99 -16.13
C THR A 44 21.70 5.00 -15.19
N GLN A 45 21.15 6.19 -15.11
CA GLN A 45 21.63 7.28 -14.26
C GLN A 45 20.42 8.05 -13.70
N VAL A 46 20.61 8.65 -12.53
CA VAL A 46 19.63 9.48 -11.83
C VAL A 46 20.30 10.73 -11.25
N ASP A 47 19.49 11.64 -10.71
CA ASP A 47 20.00 12.76 -9.92
C ASP A 47 20.91 12.25 -8.78
N PRO A 48 22.04 12.90 -8.49
CA PRO A 48 23.00 12.45 -7.46
C PRO A 48 22.43 12.32 -6.06
N GLU A 49 21.29 12.95 -5.76
CA GLU A 49 20.61 12.86 -4.46
C GLU A 49 19.75 11.59 -4.32
N ILE A 50 19.45 10.90 -5.44
CA ILE A 50 18.62 9.70 -5.40
C ILE A 50 19.41 8.52 -4.85
N ALA A 51 18.84 7.84 -3.86
CA ALA A 51 19.39 6.62 -3.27
C ALA A 51 18.74 5.36 -3.83
N ILE A 52 17.41 5.37 -4.00
CA ILE A 52 16.68 4.23 -4.56
C ILE A 52 15.59 4.68 -5.55
N VAL A 53 15.26 3.77 -6.45
CA VAL A 53 14.14 3.89 -7.38
C VAL A 53 13.21 2.69 -7.18
N MET A 54 11.93 2.99 -6.97
CA MET A 54 10.91 1.98 -6.71
C MET A 54 9.81 2.03 -7.77
N PRO A 55 9.41 0.90 -8.37
CA PRO A 55 8.25 0.86 -9.22
C PRO A 55 6.97 0.99 -8.38
N THR A 56 5.97 1.68 -8.92
CA THR A 56 4.60 1.65 -8.38
C THR A 56 3.68 0.97 -9.39
N SER A 57 2.72 0.21 -8.91
CA SER A 57 1.61 -0.27 -9.75
C SER A 57 0.68 0.92 -10.01
N GLY A 58 0.96 1.67 -11.09
CA GLY A 58 0.08 2.79 -11.48
C GLY A 58 -1.35 2.30 -11.73
N SER A 59 -2.35 3.05 -11.26
CA SER A 59 -3.77 2.83 -11.56
C SER A 59 -4.08 2.91 -13.07
N THR A 60 -3.18 3.51 -13.85
CA THR A 60 -3.26 3.63 -15.32
C THR A 60 -2.64 2.44 -16.07
N GLY A 61 -2.21 1.37 -15.36
CA GLY A 61 -1.61 0.17 -15.95
C GLY A 61 -0.14 0.32 -16.35
N VAL A 62 0.41 1.53 -16.39
CA VAL A 62 1.84 1.76 -16.65
C VAL A 62 2.54 2.02 -15.30
N PRO A 63 3.48 1.17 -14.87
CA PRO A 63 4.24 1.41 -13.65
C PRO A 63 5.02 2.73 -13.73
N LYS A 64 4.93 3.55 -12.68
CA LYS A 64 5.77 4.72 -12.52
C LYS A 64 6.98 4.37 -11.66
N GLU A 65 8.11 4.97 -11.97
CA GLU A 65 9.34 4.80 -11.19
C GLU A 65 9.49 6.00 -10.24
N VAL A 66 9.38 5.75 -8.93
CA VAL A 66 9.50 6.78 -7.89
C VAL A 66 10.94 6.88 -7.42
N ALA A 67 11.51 8.05 -7.51
CA ALA A 67 12.87 8.34 -7.08
C ALA A 67 12.89 8.86 -5.63
N LEU A 68 13.61 8.17 -4.75
CA LEU A 68 13.68 8.42 -3.32
C LEU A 68 15.11 8.80 -2.91
N THR A 69 15.22 9.87 -2.13
CA THR A 69 16.51 10.33 -1.61
C THR A 69 16.86 9.63 -0.30
N ALA A 70 18.15 9.56 0.02
CA ALA A 70 18.61 9.03 1.30
C ALA A 70 18.03 9.79 2.51
N PRO A 71 18.01 11.15 2.54
CA PRO A 71 17.35 11.88 3.62
C PRO A 71 15.88 11.53 3.81
N ALA A 72 15.10 11.34 2.72
CA ALA A 72 13.69 10.99 2.84
C ALA A 72 13.47 9.58 3.42
N LEU A 73 14.26 8.60 2.99
CA LEU A 73 14.23 7.24 3.53
C LEU A 73 14.60 7.19 5.01
N LEU A 74 15.66 7.90 5.41
CA LEU A 74 16.11 7.98 6.80
C LEU A 74 15.12 8.75 7.67
N ALA A 75 14.50 9.81 7.15
CA ALA A 75 13.42 10.52 7.85
C ALA A 75 12.22 9.60 8.13
N SER A 76 11.83 8.78 7.15
CA SER A 76 10.77 7.76 7.33
C SER A 76 11.15 6.74 8.41
N ALA A 77 12.38 6.21 8.38
CA ALA A 77 12.85 5.25 9.38
C ALA A 77 12.89 5.87 10.79
N THR A 78 13.44 7.08 10.92
CA THR A 78 13.53 7.81 12.20
C THR A 78 12.15 8.09 12.78
N ALA A 79 11.20 8.56 11.96
CA ALA A 79 9.84 8.85 12.40
C ALA A 79 9.11 7.56 12.85
N ALA A 80 9.30 6.45 12.12
CA ALA A 80 8.75 5.14 12.49
C ALA A 80 9.34 4.65 13.83
N HIS A 81 10.67 4.72 14.01
CA HIS A 81 11.32 4.31 15.25
C HIS A 81 10.88 5.17 16.45
N LYS A 82 10.76 6.48 16.26
CA LYS A 82 10.23 7.36 17.31
C LYS A 82 8.82 6.98 17.74
N TYR A 83 7.93 6.64 16.77
CA TYR A 83 6.57 6.21 17.07
C TYR A 83 6.56 4.87 17.81
N LEU A 84 7.38 3.93 17.38
CA LEU A 84 7.50 2.59 17.97
C LEU A 84 8.31 2.56 19.27
N GLN A 85 8.94 3.67 19.65
CA GLN A 85 9.90 3.76 20.75
C GLN A 85 11.04 2.74 20.60
N ALA A 86 11.46 2.52 19.34
CA ALA A 86 12.49 1.54 19.03
C ALA A 86 13.88 1.99 19.50
N GLU A 87 14.63 1.07 20.10
CA GLU A 87 15.95 1.30 20.67
C GLU A 87 17.06 0.67 19.78
N PRO A 88 18.27 1.22 19.79
CA PRO A 88 19.41 0.61 19.12
C PRO A 88 19.63 -0.85 19.55
N GLY A 89 19.86 -1.74 18.58
CA GLY A 89 20.05 -3.17 18.82
C GLY A 89 18.80 -4.02 18.68
N GLN A 90 17.62 -3.41 18.63
CA GLN A 90 16.39 -4.14 18.33
C GLN A 90 16.32 -4.57 16.85
N HIS A 91 15.68 -5.71 16.59
CA HIS A 91 15.71 -6.39 15.32
C HIS A 91 14.41 -6.31 14.55
N TRP A 92 14.54 -6.14 13.25
CA TRP A 92 13.45 -6.27 12.29
C TRP A 92 13.48 -7.62 11.59
N SER A 93 12.29 -8.18 11.30
CA SER A 93 12.13 -9.33 10.41
C SER A 93 11.52 -8.90 9.07
N LEU A 94 12.06 -9.43 7.97
CA LEU A 94 11.60 -9.15 6.62
C LEU A 94 10.61 -10.22 6.14
N LEU A 95 9.32 -9.92 6.21
CA LEU A 95 8.23 -10.78 5.74
C LEU A 95 7.57 -10.26 4.45
N LEU A 96 8.05 -9.12 3.94
CA LEU A 96 7.56 -8.48 2.71
C LEU A 96 8.63 -8.52 1.62
N PRO A 97 8.23 -8.64 0.35
CA PRO A 97 9.17 -8.63 -0.76
C PRO A 97 9.81 -7.25 -0.97
N THR A 98 11.08 -7.21 -1.33
CA THR A 98 11.88 -5.98 -1.50
C THR A 98 11.62 -5.24 -2.81
N ASN A 99 10.84 -5.81 -3.74
CA ASN A 99 10.36 -5.06 -4.92
C ASN A 99 9.23 -4.06 -4.59
N HIS A 100 8.90 -3.91 -3.30
CA HIS A 100 7.96 -2.92 -2.78
C HIS A 100 8.61 -2.10 -1.68
N ILE A 101 8.22 -0.82 -1.59
CA ILE A 101 8.79 0.10 -0.61
C ILE A 101 8.65 -0.40 0.84
N ALA A 102 7.57 -1.11 1.16
CA ALA A 102 7.35 -1.65 2.49
C ALA A 102 8.43 -2.66 2.90
N GLY A 103 8.88 -3.52 1.98
CA GLY A 103 9.98 -4.46 2.23
C GLY A 103 11.34 -3.73 2.32
N VAL A 104 11.61 -2.79 1.42
CA VAL A 104 12.85 -1.98 1.47
C VAL A 104 12.93 -1.19 2.76
N ASN A 105 11.83 -0.63 3.24
CA ASN A 105 11.80 0.12 4.50
C ASN A 105 12.13 -0.73 5.72
N VAL A 106 11.79 -2.01 5.73
CA VAL A 106 12.23 -2.93 6.80
C VAL A 106 13.76 -2.97 6.84
N LEU A 107 14.42 -3.05 5.66
CA LEU A 107 15.88 -3.05 5.58
C LEU A 107 16.49 -1.72 6.01
N VAL A 108 15.92 -0.59 5.57
CA VAL A 108 16.37 0.75 5.94
C VAL A 108 16.25 0.97 7.46
N ARG A 109 15.15 0.52 8.06
CA ARG A 109 14.93 0.59 9.51
C ARG A 109 15.94 -0.26 10.27
N ALA A 110 16.18 -1.51 9.86
CA ALA A 110 17.21 -2.33 10.48
C ALA A 110 18.60 -1.67 10.40
N LEU A 111 18.99 -1.15 9.23
CA LEU A 111 20.25 -0.42 9.05
C LEU A 111 20.33 0.80 9.97
N SER A 112 19.25 1.55 10.15
CA SER A 112 19.25 2.75 10.98
C SER A 112 19.31 2.44 12.49
N LEU A 113 18.95 1.21 12.92
CA LEU A 113 19.17 0.71 14.28
C LEU A 113 20.54 0.03 14.45
N GLY A 114 21.34 -0.07 13.38
CA GLY A 114 22.64 -0.74 13.39
C GLY A 114 22.53 -2.27 13.47
N THR A 115 21.40 -2.84 13.04
CA THR A 115 21.12 -4.29 13.15
C THR A 115 20.99 -4.96 11.78
N GLN A 116 21.00 -6.29 11.80
CA GLN A 116 20.71 -7.13 10.65
C GLN A 116 19.26 -7.63 10.72
N ILE A 117 18.75 -8.08 9.58
CA ILE A 117 17.46 -8.77 9.53
C ILE A 117 17.59 -10.15 10.20
N VAL A 118 16.58 -10.51 10.99
CA VAL A 118 16.46 -11.82 11.63
C VAL A 118 15.19 -12.54 11.20
N GLU A 119 15.20 -13.87 11.18
CA GLU A 119 14.04 -14.68 10.81
C GLU A 119 13.12 -14.98 12.01
N SER A 120 13.67 -14.95 13.22
CA SER A 120 12.95 -15.24 14.45
C SER A 120 13.45 -14.37 15.60
N ASN A 121 12.67 -14.28 16.67
CA ASN A 121 12.96 -13.41 17.83
C ASN A 121 13.25 -11.97 17.44
N PHE A 122 12.37 -11.44 16.58
CA PHE A 122 12.39 -10.04 16.16
C PHE A 122 11.50 -9.20 17.06
N ASP A 123 11.87 -7.94 17.19
CA ASP A 123 11.09 -6.95 17.93
C ASP A 123 10.02 -6.33 17.02
N PHE A 124 10.33 -6.15 15.73
CA PHE A 124 9.45 -5.50 14.77
C PHE A 124 9.36 -6.26 13.46
N THR A 125 8.20 -6.18 12.83
CA THR A 125 8.01 -6.63 11.45
C THR A 125 6.95 -5.80 10.74
N SER A 126 6.86 -5.93 9.41
CA SER A 126 5.80 -5.36 8.59
C SER A 126 5.16 -6.47 7.76
N ILE A 127 3.83 -6.51 7.74
CA ILE A 127 3.03 -7.48 7.01
C ILE A 127 1.84 -6.82 6.31
N VAL A 128 1.18 -7.56 5.43
CA VAL A 128 -0.11 -7.16 4.86
C VAL A 128 -1.27 -7.87 5.58
N PRO A 129 -2.52 -7.35 5.50
CA PRO A 129 -3.68 -7.97 6.17
C PRO A 129 -3.87 -9.46 5.87
N THR A 130 -3.57 -9.90 4.63
CA THR A 130 -3.66 -11.32 4.26
C THR A 130 -2.62 -12.21 4.97
N GLN A 131 -1.44 -11.67 5.29
CA GLN A 131 -0.45 -12.40 6.10
C GLN A 131 -0.90 -12.48 7.56
N LEU A 132 -1.49 -11.41 8.10
CA LEU A 132 -2.07 -11.42 9.45
C LEU A 132 -3.19 -12.46 9.57
N TYR A 133 -4.12 -12.48 8.60
CA TYR A 133 -5.18 -13.49 8.53
C TYR A 133 -4.61 -14.91 8.52
N ARG A 134 -3.61 -15.19 7.66
CA ARG A 134 -2.97 -16.50 7.60
C ARG A 134 -2.27 -16.88 8.91
N ALA A 135 -1.63 -15.93 9.58
CA ALA A 135 -1.01 -16.18 10.87
C ALA A 135 -2.05 -16.61 11.91
N LEU A 136 -3.19 -15.93 11.96
CA LEU A 136 -4.26 -16.23 12.92
C LEU A 136 -4.91 -17.60 12.68
N HIS A 137 -5.10 -18.00 11.40
CA HIS A 137 -5.90 -19.19 11.07
C HIS A 137 -5.08 -20.39 10.57
N HIS A 138 -3.86 -20.19 10.02
CA HIS A 138 -3.18 -21.23 9.25
C HIS A 138 -1.69 -21.38 9.54
N ASP A 139 -1.05 -20.43 10.25
CA ASP A 139 0.39 -20.45 10.53
C ASP A 139 0.69 -20.16 12.00
N ALA A 140 0.58 -21.19 12.82
CA ALA A 140 0.84 -21.11 14.27
C ALA A 140 2.26 -20.63 14.60
N LYS A 141 3.26 -20.96 13.76
CA LYS A 141 4.64 -20.53 13.98
C LYS A 141 4.79 -19.01 13.76
N LEU A 142 4.20 -18.49 12.70
CA LEU A 142 4.16 -17.05 12.46
C LEU A 142 3.37 -16.35 13.57
N LEU A 143 2.20 -16.89 13.94
CA LEU A 143 1.39 -16.36 15.04
C LEU A 143 2.19 -16.21 16.34
N ASP A 144 2.92 -17.23 16.75
CA ASP A 144 3.75 -17.20 17.95
C ASP A 144 4.87 -16.15 17.86
N SER A 145 5.42 -15.93 16.67
CA SER A 145 6.43 -14.88 16.45
C SER A 145 5.82 -13.49 16.52
N LEU A 146 4.64 -13.28 15.92
CA LEU A 146 3.93 -11.99 15.95
C LEU A 146 3.46 -11.62 17.36
N LYS A 147 3.06 -12.58 18.19
CA LYS A 147 2.68 -12.35 19.60
C LYS A 147 3.86 -11.87 20.46
N LYS A 148 5.07 -12.25 20.12
CA LYS A 148 6.29 -11.89 20.86
C LYS A 148 6.89 -10.57 20.40
N ALA A 149 6.51 -10.10 19.21
CA ALA A 149 7.00 -8.85 18.67
C ALA A 149 6.47 -7.65 19.47
N GLU A 150 7.32 -6.65 19.67
CA GLU A 150 6.93 -5.40 20.31
C GLU A 150 5.89 -4.64 19.48
N ALA A 151 6.03 -4.68 18.15
CA ALA A 151 5.00 -4.16 17.24
C ALA A 151 5.03 -4.87 15.88
N VAL A 152 3.82 -5.06 15.33
CA VAL A 152 3.58 -5.58 13.98
C VAL A 152 2.91 -4.50 13.15
N LEU A 153 3.64 -3.94 12.18
CA LEU A 153 3.09 -2.95 11.26
C LEU A 153 2.23 -3.65 10.21
N VAL A 154 0.97 -3.30 10.12
CA VAL A 154 0.03 -3.87 9.15
C VAL A 154 -0.45 -2.79 8.19
N GLY A 155 -0.18 -2.97 6.90
CA GLY A 155 -0.53 -1.96 5.91
C GLY A 155 -0.56 -2.50 4.48
N GLY A 156 -0.58 -1.58 3.52
CA GLY A 156 -0.62 -1.92 2.10
C GLY A 156 -2.02 -2.22 1.54
N ALA A 157 -3.01 -2.51 2.38
CA ALA A 157 -4.42 -2.62 2.05
C ALA A 157 -5.27 -2.24 3.27
N ALA A 158 -6.58 -2.04 3.06
CA ALA A 158 -7.51 -1.88 4.18
C ALA A 158 -7.54 -3.15 5.04
N ILE A 159 -7.66 -2.96 6.35
CA ILE A 159 -7.85 -4.03 7.32
C ILE A 159 -9.27 -3.95 7.89
N SER A 160 -9.98 -5.08 7.94
CA SER A 160 -11.31 -5.12 8.57
C SER A 160 -11.20 -4.96 10.09
N LEU A 161 -12.23 -4.38 10.69
CA LEU A 161 -12.28 -4.23 12.15
C LEU A 161 -12.25 -5.59 12.84
N ASP A 162 -12.94 -6.59 12.30
CA ASP A 162 -12.97 -7.95 12.86
C ASP A 162 -11.58 -8.58 12.90
N LEU A 163 -10.81 -8.50 11.79
CA LEU A 163 -9.44 -9.01 11.74
C LEU A 163 -8.52 -8.27 12.72
N LEU A 164 -8.72 -6.97 12.89
CA LEU A 164 -7.95 -6.16 13.82
C LEU A 164 -8.27 -6.54 15.28
N ASP A 165 -9.55 -6.75 15.60
CA ASP A 165 -9.99 -7.15 16.94
C ASP A 165 -9.60 -8.59 17.28
N GLU A 166 -9.62 -9.48 16.29
CA GLU A 166 -9.11 -10.84 16.44
C GLU A 166 -7.61 -10.86 16.74
N ALA A 167 -6.81 -10.07 15.99
CA ALA A 167 -5.38 -9.97 16.21
C ALA A 167 -5.05 -9.39 17.60
N ARG A 168 -5.78 -8.38 18.05
CA ARG A 168 -5.65 -7.81 19.41
C ARG A 168 -6.04 -8.84 20.48
N SER A 169 -7.13 -9.58 20.27
CA SER A 169 -7.56 -10.66 21.16
C SER A 169 -6.53 -11.79 21.25
N ALA A 170 -5.80 -12.03 20.17
CA ALA A 170 -4.66 -12.95 20.12
C ALA A 170 -3.38 -12.39 20.76
N ALA A 171 -3.42 -11.19 21.37
CA ALA A 171 -2.30 -10.48 21.98
C ALA A 171 -1.19 -10.09 20.98
N ILE A 172 -1.53 -9.79 19.74
CA ILE A 172 -0.60 -9.19 18.77
C ILE A 172 -0.69 -7.67 18.89
N ASN A 173 0.45 -6.99 19.10
CA ASN A 173 0.50 -5.53 19.10
C ASN A 173 0.51 -5.00 17.66
N VAL A 174 -0.68 -4.88 17.07
CA VAL A 174 -0.87 -4.38 15.70
C VAL A 174 -0.83 -2.86 15.66
N VAL A 175 0.01 -2.33 14.80
CA VAL A 175 0.05 -0.92 14.40
C VAL A 175 -0.42 -0.84 12.94
N THR A 176 -1.61 -0.28 12.70
CA THR A 176 -2.10 -0.07 11.34
C THR A 176 -1.31 1.04 10.66
N THR A 177 -0.99 0.87 9.37
CA THR A 177 -0.21 1.85 8.63
C THR A 177 -0.85 2.22 7.31
N TYR A 178 -0.92 3.52 7.02
CA TYR A 178 -1.25 4.06 5.72
C TYR A 178 -0.05 4.80 5.14
N GLY A 179 0.18 4.61 3.86
CA GLY A 179 1.25 5.24 3.12
C GLY A 179 1.40 4.70 1.71
N MET A 180 2.38 5.23 1.00
CA MET A 180 2.65 4.96 -0.40
C MET A 180 4.13 5.16 -0.71
N THR A 181 4.55 4.71 -1.89
CA THR A 181 5.96 4.84 -2.30
C THR A 181 6.39 6.30 -2.33
N GLU A 182 5.50 7.20 -2.72
CA GLU A 182 5.71 8.65 -2.82
C GLU A 182 5.95 9.33 -1.46
N MET A 183 5.63 8.64 -0.35
CA MET A 183 5.93 9.07 1.03
C MET A 183 6.91 8.12 1.72
N CYS A 184 7.80 7.46 0.98
CA CYS A 184 8.72 6.45 1.51
C CYS A 184 7.99 5.37 2.35
N GLY A 185 6.79 4.94 1.93
CA GLY A 185 6.00 3.92 2.60
C GLY A 185 5.02 4.47 3.65
N GLY A 186 4.86 3.77 4.78
CA GLY A 186 3.91 4.15 5.84
C GLY A 186 4.29 5.47 6.50
N CYS A 187 3.39 6.45 6.45
CA CYS A 187 3.57 7.78 7.01
C CYS A 187 2.47 8.17 8.03
N ILE A 188 1.40 7.38 8.12
CA ILE A 188 0.33 7.51 9.11
C ILE A 188 0.22 6.18 9.85
N TYR A 189 0.35 6.19 11.18
CA TYR A 189 0.28 5.01 12.04
C TYR A 189 -0.88 5.12 13.01
N ASN A 190 -1.75 4.11 13.08
CA ASN A 190 -2.98 4.13 13.88
C ASN A 190 -3.78 5.43 13.70
N ASN A 191 -3.90 5.87 12.44
CA ASN A 191 -4.55 7.13 12.04
C ASN A 191 -3.78 8.42 12.39
N GLU A 192 -2.64 8.35 13.07
CA GLU A 192 -1.83 9.49 13.49
C GLU A 192 -0.69 9.74 12.50
N PRO A 193 -0.50 10.97 12.01
CA PRO A 193 0.65 11.33 11.20
C PRO A 193 1.96 11.11 11.95
N LEU A 194 2.93 10.49 11.31
CA LEU A 194 4.28 10.38 11.86
C LEU A 194 4.94 11.76 11.97
N GLY A 195 5.91 11.88 12.86
CA GLY A 195 6.61 13.14 13.11
C GLY A 195 7.13 13.79 11.83
N GLY A 196 6.73 15.05 11.59
CA GLY A 196 7.07 15.82 10.39
C GLY A 196 6.14 15.62 9.19
N VAL A 197 5.14 14.71 9.29
CA VAL A 197 4.11 14.57 8.26
C VAL A 197 2.97 15.52 8.52
N GLU A 198 2.62 16.30 7.52
CA GLU A 198 1.45 17.16 7.51
C GLU A 198 0.37 16.53 6.60
N VAL A 199 -0.88 16.66 7.02
CA VAL A 199 -2.03 16.11 6.31
C VAL A 199 -3.05 17.20 6.06
N GLN A 200 -3.56 17.26 4.85
CA GLN A 200 -4.73 18.05 4.49
C GLN A 200 -5.76 17.18 3.77
N VAL A 201 -7.02 17.55 3.90
CA VAL A 201 -8.09 17.00 3.08
C VAL A 201 -8.57 18.10 2.16
N ARG A 202 -8.38 17.91 0.88
CA ARG A 202 -8.73 18.86 -0.20
C ARG A 202 -10.19 18.67 -0.64
N SER A 203 -10.57 19.37 -1.71
CA SER A 203 -11.88 19.18 -2.35
C SER A 203 -12.15 17.71 -2.67
N GLU A 204 -13.41 17.31 -2.64
CA GLU A 204 -13.86 15.92 -2.84
C GLU A 204 -13.28 14.89 -1.86
N GLY A 205 -12.75 15.34 -0.71
CA GLY A 205 -12.18 14.46 0.31
C GLY A 205 -10.77 13.94 -0.03
N ARG A 206 -10.11 14.45 -1.06
CA ARG A 206 -8.76 13.97 -1.46
C ARG A 206 -7.72 14.27 -0.39
N ILE A 207 -6.96 13.24 -0.03
CA ILE A 207 -5.86 13.36 0.93
C ILE A 207 -4.65 13.99 0.24
N ALA A 208 -4.09 15.02 0.87
CA ALA A 208 -2.83 15.61 0.49
C ALA A 208 -1.83 15.46 1.64
N LEU A 209 -0.61 15.06 1.32
CA LEU A 209 0.46 14.76 2.27
C LEU A 209 1.68 15.62 1.98
N ARG A 210 2.37 16.05 3.03
CA ARG A 210 3.64 16.76 2.93
C ARG A 210 4.55 16.32 4.08
N GLY A 211 5.85 16.23 3.84
CA GLY A 211 6.80 15.90 4.92
C GLY A 211 8.20 15.56 4.43
N PRO A 212 9.15 15.37 5.37
CA PRO A 212 10.55 15.12 5.03
C PRO A 212 10.80 13.77 4.35
N MET A 213 9.82 12.86 4.40
CA MET A 213 9.87 11.54 3.77
C MET A 213 9.26 11.50 2.37
N GLN A 214 8.90 12.65 1.80
CA GLN A 214 8.33 12.74 0.45
C GLN A 214 9.38 12.37 -0.60
N ALA A 215 8.96 11.65 -1.65
CA ALA A 215 9.77 11.32 -2.80
C ALA A 215 10.20 12.59 -3.56
N ARG A 216 11.30 12.47 -4.31
CA ARG A 216 11.83 13.57 -5.10
C ARG A 216 11.01 13.80 -6.37
N GLU A 217 10.77 12.73 -7.13
CA GLU A 217 10.13 12.80 -8.45
C GLU A 217 9.68 11.44 -8.96
N TYR A 218 8.90 11.45 -10.03
CA TYR A 218 8.70 10.30 -10.90
C TYR A 218 9.69 10.36 -12.06
N LEU A 219 10.49 9.32 -12.27
CA LEU A 219 11.43 9.26 -13.39
C LEU A 219 10.70 9.21 -14.73
N GLY A 220 11.14 10.03 -15.68
CA GLY A 220 10.59 10.05 -17.04
C GLY A 220 9.18 10.62 -17.16
N VAL A 221 8.64 11.19 -16.10
CA VAL A 221 7.33 11.86 -16.12
C VAL A 221 7.54 13.36 -16.09
N ASN A 222 6.95 14.07 -17.07
CA ASN A 222 6.99 15.52 -17.09
C ASN A 222 6.04 16.09 -16.04
N GLY A 223 6.55 16.99 -15.21
CA GLY A 223 5.80 17.69 -14.17
C GLY A 223 6.26 17.34 -12.75
N PRO A 224 5.91 18.19 -11.79
CA PRO A 224 6.29 18.01 -10.40
C PRO A 224 5.51 16.85 -9.76
N LEU A 225 6.13 16.22 -8.75
CA LEU A 225 5.46 15.21 -7.91
C LEU A 225 4.38 15.84 -7.03
N ALA A 226 4.60 17.07 -6.59
CA ALA A 226 3.77 17.82 -5.65
C ALA A 226 3.34 19.16 -6.26
N ASP A 227 2.34 19.80 -5.67
CA ASP A 227 1.89 21.13 -6.05
C ASP A 227 2.91 22.23 -5.65
N GLU A 228 2.60 23.50 -5.96
CA GLU A 228 3.47 24.65 -5.69
C GLU A 228 3.78 24.87 -4.20
N GLU A 229 2.91 24.37 -3.31
CA GLU A 229 3.08 24.41 -1.86
C GLU A 229 3.76 23.12 -1.32
N ASN A 230 4.26 22.26 -2.21
CA ASN A 230 4.90 20.98 -1.91
C ASN A 230 3.95 19.93 -1.30
N TRP A 231 2.66 19.98 -1.58
CA TRP A 231 1.72 18.94 -1.22
C TRP A 231 1.65 17.86 -2.28
N PHE A 232 1.93 16.62 -1.89
CA PHE A 232 1.63 15.44 -2.70
C PHE A 232 0.13 15.11 -2.58
N ILE A 233 -0.61 15.30 -3.69
CA ILE A 233 -2.06 15.03 -3.73
C ILE A 233 -2.25 13.57 -4.12
N THR A 234 -2.76 12.77 -3.20
CA THR A 234 -2.99 11.33 -3.42
C THR A 234 -4.24 11.07 -4.27
N ASN A 235 -4.41 9.84 -4.72
CA ASN A 235 -5.69 9.37 -5.25
C ASN A 235 -6.56 8.70 -4.16
N ASP A 236 -6.27 8.92 -2.89
CA ASP A 236 -7.05 8.41 -1.79
C ASP A 236 -7.96 9.49 -1.22
N ALA A 237 -9.16 9.10 -0.80
CA ALA A 237 -10.11 9.94 -0.10
C ALA A 237 -10.12 9.62 1.39
N GLY A 238 -10.38 10.64 2.21
CA GLY A 238 -10.45 10.50 3.65
C GLY A 238 -10.99 11.76 4.33
N TYR A 239 -11.00 11.74 5.65
CA TYR A 239 -11.37 12.89 6.47
C TYR A 239 -10.50 12.97 7.72
N LEU A 240 -10.38 14.15 8.27
CA LEU A 240 -9.73 14.39 9.55
C LEU A 240 -10.77 14.44 10.68
N ALA A 241 -10.50 13.71 11.77
CA ALA A 241 -11.19 13.85 13.04
C ALA A 241 -10.16 14.29 14.09
N GLY A 242 -10.13 15.59 14.40
CA GLY A 242 -9.00 16.20 15.06
C GLY A 242 -7.74 16.10 14.21
N GLU A 243 -6.66 15.58 14.78
CA GLU A 243 -5.40 15.36 14.05
C GLU A 243 -5.31 13.97 13.40
N LYS A 244 -6.33 13.12 13.57
CA LYS A 244 -6.33 11.75 13.04
C LYS A 244 -6.90 11.69 11.63
N LEU A 245 -6.19 11.03 10.73
CA LEU A 245 -6.62 10.79 9.37
C LEU A 245 -7.36 9.44 9.28
N PHE A 246 -8.56 9.47 8.75
CA PHE A 246 -9.34 8.29 8.40
C PHE A 246 -9.44 8.17 6.89
N VAL A 247 -8.84 7.12 6.34
CA VAL A 247 -8.87 6.82 4.91
C VAL A 247 -10.16 6.07 4.59
N ILE A 248 -10.91 6.56 3.59
CA ILE A 248 -12.16 5.94 3.14
C ILE A 248 -11.88 4.94 2.00
N GLY A 249 -10.91 5.24 1.15
CA GLY A 249 -10.54 4.42 -0.01
C GLY A 249 -10.01 5.29 -1.16
N ARG A 250 -9.82 4.67 -2.32
CA ARG A 250 -9.27 5.35 -3.49
C ARG A 250 -10.35 6.09 -4.28
N THR A 251 -10.00 7.26 -4.78
CA THR A 251 -10.89 8.04 -5.66
C THR A 251 -11.01 7.43 -7.07
N ASP A 252 -9.99 6.69 -7.52
CA ASP A 252 -10.00 5.94 -8.78
C ASP A 252 -10.65 4.54 -8.66
N ASP A 253 -10.90 4.05 -7.43
CA ASP A 253 -11.77 2.90 -7.15
C ASP A 253 -13.25 3.34 -6.95
N GLN A 254 -13.56 4.61 -7.16
CA GLN A 254 -14.93 5.11 -7.21
C GLN A 254 -15.43 5.06 -8.65
N ILE A 255 -16.63 4.58 -8.81
CA ILE A 255 -17.35 4.61 -10.09
C ILE A 255 -18.49 5.61 -10.03
N ILE A 256 -18.89 6.11 -11.19
CA ILE A 256 -20.11 6.91 -11.33
C ILE A 256 -21.15 6.04 -12.06
N SER A 257 -22.13 5.59 -11.31
CA SER A 257 -23.24 4.80 -11.87
C SER A 257 -24.55 5.53 -11.61
N GLY A 258 -25.32 5.81 -12.66
CA GLY A 258 -26.57 6.55 -12.54
C GLY A 258 -26.43 7.94 -11.90
N GLY A 259 -25.27 8.58 -12.03
CA GLY A 259 -24.97 9.91 -11.46
C GLY A 259 -24.49 9.91 -10.00
N GLU A 260 -24.43 8.76 -9.35
CA GLU A 260 -23.94 8.63 -7.97
C GLU A 260 -22.54 8.04 -7.91
N LYS A 261 -21.72 8.53 -6.97
CA LYS A 261 -20.37 8.01 -6.69
C LYS A 261 -20.46 6.78 -5.78
N ILE A 262 -19.91 5.66 -6.22
CA ILE A 262 -19.90 4.39 -5.49
C ILE A 262 -18.46 3.96 -5.26
N SER A 263 -18.08 3.73 -4.01
CA SER A 263 -16.77 3.16 -3.66
C SER A 263 -16.82 1.64 -3.75
N LEU A 264 -16.05 1.08 -4.68
CA LEU A 264 -15.94 -0.37 -4.87
C LEU A 264 -15.31 -1.05 -3.63
N GLU A 265 -14.31 -0.41 -3.02
CA GLU A 265 -13.65 -0.92 -1.81
C GLU A 265 -14.61 -0.99 -0.62
N THR A 266 -15.43 0.06 -0.43
CA THR A 266 -16.45 0.09 0.65
C THR A 266 -17.52 -0.98 0.44
N LEU A 267 -17.94 -1.20 -0.81
CA LEU A 267 -18.89 -2.24 -1.17
C LEU A 267 -18.32 -3.63 -0.90
N ASP A 268 -17.09 -3.91 -1.38
CA ASP A 268 -16.43 -5.20 -1.18
C ASP A 268 -16.20 -5.49 0.30
N SER A 269 -15.71 -4.51 1.06
CA SER A 269 -15.46 -4.64 2.50
C SER A 269 -16.73 -4.99 3.26
N HIS A 270 -17.86 -4.36 2.89
CA HIS A 270 -19.15 -4.66 3.51
C HIS A 270 -19.61 -6.09 3.21
N LEU A 271 -19.56 -6.53 1.95
CA LEU A 271 -19.98 -7.89 1.60
C LEU A 271 -19.06 -8.94 2.24
N ASN A 272 -17.74 -8.70 2.21
CA ASN A 272 -16.75 -9.62 2.78
C ASN A 272 -16.80 -9.68 4.32
N SER A 273 -17.41 -8.71 5.00
CA SER A 273 -17.64 -8.76 6.45
C SER A 273 -18.89 -9.53 6.86
N GLU A 274 -19.81 -9.78 5.93
CA GLU A 274 -21.11 -10.39 6.24
C GLU A 274 -21.28 -11.81 5.68
N TYR A 275 -20.36 -12.25 4.82
CA TYR A 275 -20.42 -13.55 4.15
C TYR A 275 -19.07 -14.26 4.18
N ASP A 276 -19.09 -15.59 4.31
CA ASP A 276 -17.89 -16.46 4.19
C ASP A 276 -17.42 -16.64 2.73
N VAL A 277 -17.96 -15.85 1.80
CA VAL A 277 -17.64 -15.83 0.38
C VAL A 277 -16.88 -14.54 0.10
N GLU A 278 -15.75 -14.63 -0.59
CA GLU A 278 -15.00 -13.44 -0.97
C GLU A 278 -15.60 -12.80 -2.22
N PHE A 279 -15.92 -11.50 -2.12
CA PHE A 279 -16.45 -10.68 -3.18
C PHE A 279 -15.43 -9.66 -3.67
N MET A 280 -15.48 -9.38 -4.96
CA MET A 280 -14.74 -8.30 -5.60
C MET A 280 -15.62 -7.62 -6.64
N SER A 281 -15.80 -6.32 -6.49
CA SER A 281 -16.51 -5.49 -7.46
C SER A 281 -15.57 -4.84 -8.46
N CYS A 282 -16.07 -4.55 -9.65
CA CYS A 282 -15.43 -3.71 -10.65
C CYS A 282 -16.49 -2.97 -11.45
N ALA A 283 -16.09 -2.17 -12.42
CA ALA A 283 -17.03 -1.51 -13.33
C ALA A 283 -16.59 -1.69 -14.77
N ILE A 284 -17.59 -1.74 -15.64
CA ILE A 284 -17.41 -1.71 -17.10
C ILE A 284 -18.15 -0.50 -17.69
N PRO A 285 -17.73 0.03 -18.84
CA PRO A 285 -18.44 1.11 -19.52
C PRO A 285 -19.90 0.74 -19.81
N SER A 286 -20.80 1.69 -19.66
CA SER A 286 -22.22 1.50 -19.94
C SER A 286 -22.80 2.73 -20.62
N PRO A 287 -23.48 2.58 -21.78
CA PRO A 287 -24.13 3.71 -22.45
C PRO A 287 -25.27 4.32 -21.61
N GLU A 288 -25.96 3.50 -20.82
CA GLU A 288 -27.10 3.94 -20.00
C GLU A 288 -26.69 4.57 -18.68
N TRP A 289 -25.66 3.99 -18.01
CA TRP A 289 -25.29 4.35 -16.64
C TRP A 289 -23.96 5.11 -16.53
N GLY A 290 -23.27 5.33 -17.67
CA GLY A 290 -21.86 5.76 -17.70
C GLY A 290 -20.93 4.60 -17.33
N GLN A 291 -21.13 4.02 -16.15
CA GLN A 291 -20.46 2.80 -15.70
C GLN A 291 -21.46 1.84 -15.05
N SER A 292 -21.39 0.57 -15.39
CA SER A 292 -22.15 -0.51 -14.76
C SER A 292 -21.32 -1.25 -13.74
N LEU A 293 -21.83 -1.34 -12.51
CA LEU A 293 -21.23 -2.13 -11.46
C LEU A 293 -21.34 -3.62 -11.75
N CYS A 294 -20.24 -4.33 -11.60
CA CYS A 294 -20.12 -5.78 -11.72
C CYS A 294 -19.65 -6.36 -10.38
N LEU A 295 -20.10 -7.57 -10.04
CA LEU A 295 -19.71 -8.27 -8.82
C LEU A 295 -19.26 -9.70 -9.13
N ALA A 296 -18.10 -10.08 -8.66
CA ALA A 296 -17.59 -11.46 -8.74
C ALA A 296 -17.41 -12.04 -7.34
N ALA A 297 -17.51 -13.36 -7.22
CA ALA A 297 -17.33 -14.07 -5.96
C ALA A 297 -16.60 -15.41 -6.15
N THR A 298 -15.88 -15.83 -5.09
CA THR A 298 -15.14 -17.10 -5.06
C THR A 298 -16.02 -18.32 -4.98
N ASN A 299 -17.30 -18.16 -4.64
CA ASN A 299 -18.27 -19.26 -4.52
C ASN A 299 -19.66 -18.81 -5.02
N TYR A 300 -20.62 -19.71 -5.06
CA TYR A 300 -22.02 -19.40 -5.35
C TYR A 300 -22.67 -18.63 -4.21
N PHE A 301 -23.58 -17.73 -4.53
CA PHE A 301 -24.32 -16.92 -3.57
C PHE A 301 -25.74 -16.61 -4.07
N ASN A 302 -26.61 -16.13 -3.18
CA ASN A 302 -27.94 -15.71 -3.57
C ASN A 302 -27.90 -14.28 -4.14
N ILE A 303 -27.97 -14.16 -5.47
CA ILE A 303 -27.87 -12.88 -6.19
C ILE A 303 -28.97 -11.90 -5.74
N GLU A 304 -30.21 -12.34 -5.55
CA GLU A 304 -31.30 -11.44 -5.18
C GLU A 304 -31.15 -10.94 -3.73
N GLU A 305 -30.68 -11.77 -2.83
CA GLU A 305 -30.35 -11.38 -1.46
C GLU A 305 -29.26 -10.31 -1.44
N ILE A 306 -28.17 -10.54 -2.19
CA ILE A 306 -27.06 -9.59 -2.30
C ILE A 306 -27.52 -8.26 -2.89
N LYS A 307 -28.31 -8.30 -3.98
CA LYS A 307 -28.88 -7.09 -4.57
C LYS A 307 -29.72 -6.29 -3.59
N GLU A 308 -30.57 -6.97 -2.81
CA GLU A 308 -31.43 -6.30 -1.85
C GLU A 308 -30.61 -5.69 -0.70
N LYS A 309 -29.59 -6.39 -0.23
CA LYS A 309 -28.68 -5.90 0.82
C LYS A 309 -27.90 -4.67 0.37
N ILE A 310 -27.34 -4.70 -0.82
CA ILE A 310 -26.64 -3.57 -1.42
C ILE A 310 -27.61 -2.39 -1.60
N ARG A 311 -28.81 -2.63 -2.11
CA ARG A 311 -29.84 -1.59 -2.30
C ARG A 311 -30.18 -0.88 -1.00
N ARG A 312 -30.35 -1.63 0.08
CA ARG A 312 -30.68 -1.03 1.41
C ARG A 312 -29.57 -0.16 1.95
N LYS A 313 -28.32 -0.55 1.76
CA LYS A 313 -27.18 0.16 2.37
C LYS A 313 -26.59 1.25 1.48
N PHE A 314 -26.52 1.01 0.17
CA PHE A 314 -25.81 1.87 -0.78
C PHE A 314 -26.71 2.48 -1.87
N GLY A 315 -28.00 2.16 -1.86
CA GLY A 315 -28.95 2.66 -2.86
C GLY A 315 -28.99 1.86 -4.16
N ASN A 316 -29.98 2.17 -5.01
CA ASN A 316 -30.18 1.51 -6.31
C ASN A 316 -28.99 1.61 -7.28
N PRO A 317 -28.28 2.75 -7.39
CA PRO A 317 -27.16 2.87 -8.31
C PRO A 317 -26.00 1.89 -8.00
N ALA A 318 -25.85 1.50 -6.71
CA ALA A 318 -24.83 0.56 -6.27
C ALA A 318 -25.18 -0.92 -6.50
N VAL A 319 -26.39 -1.22 -7.02
CA VAL A 319 -26.78 -2.61 -7.29
C VAL A 319 -26.09 -3.12 -8.55
N PRO A 320 -25.25 -4.20 -8.45
CA PRO A 320 -24.54 -4.74 -9.59
C PRO A 320 -25.49 -5.18 -10.71
N LYS A 321 -25.07 -4.96 -11.95
CA LYS A 321 -25.82 -5.36 -13.15
C LYS A 321 -25.38 -6.74 -13.67
N PHE A 322 -24.11 -7.09 -13.44
CA PHE A 322 -23.49 -8.32 -13.90
C PHE A 322 -22.84 -9.07 -12.75
N PHE A 323 -22.89 -10.40 -12.81
CA PHE A 323 -22.40 -11.27 -11.73
C PHE A 323 -21.54 -12.40 -12.30
N LEU A 324 -20.44 -12.72 -11.59
CA LEU A 324 -19.64 -13.91 -11.81
C LEU A 324 -19.52 -14.68 -10.51
N GLU A 325 -19.95 -15.93 -10.51
CA GLU A 325 -19.92 -16.82 -9.35
C GLU A 325 -18.85 -17.91 -9.53
N ASN A 326 -18.34 -18.42 -8.42
CA ASN A 326 -17.38 -19.52 -8.38
C ASN A 326 -16.19 -19.28 -9.30
N VAL A 327 -15.58 -18.08 -9.18
CA VAL A 327 -14.42 -17.68 -9.98
C VAL A 327 -13.23 -17.32 -9.10
N GLU A 328 -12.03 -17.53 -9.63
CA GLU A 328 -10.82 -16.99 -9.02
C GLU A 328 -10.81 -15.45 -9.20
N LEU A 329 -10.68 -14.74 -8.08
CA LEU A 329 -10.62 -13.28 -8.05
C LEU A 329 -9.19 -12.82 -8.35
N PRO A 330 -8.98 -12.01 -9.40
CA PRO A 330 -7.66 -11.59 -9.81
C PRO A 330 -7.01 -10.65 -8.76
N ARG A 331 -5.73 -10.90 -8.48
CA ARG A 331 -4.94 -10.11 -7.55
C ARG A 331 -3.63 -9.68 -8.17
N THR A 332 -3.14 -8.53 -7.73
CA THR A 332 -1.79 -8.06 -8.03
C THR A 332 -0.75 -8.91 -7.29
N SER A 333 0.53 -8.75 -7.61
CA SER A 333 1.64 -9.42 -6.92
C SER A 333 1.71 -9.13 -5.40
N LEU A 334 1.06 -8.05 -4.95
CA LEU A 334 0.89 -7.68 -3.53
C LEU A 334 -0.35 -8.27 -2.87
N GLY A 335 -1.14 -9.08 -3.58
CA GLY A 335 -2.40 -9.60 -3.09
C GLY A 335 -3.56 -8.59 -3.08
N LYS A 336 -3.37 -7.38 -3.63
CA LYS A 336 -4.46 -6.39 -3.79
C LYS A 336 -5.43 -6.81 -4.90
N PRO A 337 -6.73 -6.44 -4.83
CA PRO A 337 -7.67 -6.62 -5.91
C PRO A 337 -7.16 -6.04 -7.23
N ASP A 338 -7.15 -6.85 -8.30
CA ASP A 338 -6.86 -6.40 -9.67
C ASP A 338 -8.18 -6.18 -10.42
N ARG A 339 -8.83 -5.06 -10.12
CA ARG A 339 -10.16 -4.72 -10.66
C ARG A 339 -10.14 -4.53 -12.18
N GLN A 340 -9.00 -4.09 -12.76
CA GLN A 340 -8.90 -3.94 -14.21
C GLN A 340 -8.92 -5.31 -14.89
N LYS A 341 -8.18 -6.28 -14.35
CA LYS A 341 -8.20 -7.65 -14.88
C LYS A 341 -9.58 -8.30 -14.72
N LEU A 342 -10.28 -7.99 -13.64
CA LEU A 342 -11.66 -8.44 -13.43
C LEU A 342 -12.62 -7.77 -14.42
N ALA A 343 -12.53 -6.46 -14.65
CA ALA A 343 -13.34 -5.72 -15.61
C ALA A 343 -13.18 -6.28 -17.04
N ASN A 344 -11.94 -6.51 -17.47
CA ASN A 344 -11.66 -7.12 -18.77
C ASN A 344 -12.35 -8.50 -18.92
N LYS A 345 -12.44 -9.29 -17.84
CA LYS A 345 -13.15 -10.57 -17.84
C LYS A 345 -14.66 -10.37 -18.03
N PHE A 346 -15.25 -9.37 -17.37
CA PHE A 346 -16.66 -9.02 -17.56
C PHE A 346 -16.94 -8.51 -18.97
N GLU A 347 -16.11 -7.63 -19.52
CA GLU A 347 -16.27 -7.11 -20.89
C GLU A 347 -16.21 -8.21 -21.95
N MET A 348 -15.39 -9.26 -21.75
CA MET A 348 -15.36 -10.42 -22.64
C MET A 348 -16.66 -11.25 -22.58
N MET A 349 -17.33 -11.28 -21.45
CA MET A 349 -18.54 -12.09 -21.23
C MET A 349 -19.84 -11.32 -21.53
N TYR A 350 -19.80 -10.01 -21.42
CA TYR A 350 -20.93 -9.10 -21.63
C TYR A 350 -20.50 -7.95 -22.57
N PRO A 351 -20.27 -8.27 -23.88
CA PRO A 351 -19.75 -7.33 -24.86
C PRO A 351 -20.73 -6.20 -25.22
#